data_c9ec8d6f4d01ee843bd3c68728db928a
#
_entry.id   c9ec8d6f4d01ee843bd3c68728db928a
#
_cell.length_a   1.000
_cell.length_b   1.000
_cell.length_c   1.000
_cell.angle_alpha   90.00
_cell.angle_beta   90.00
_cell.angle_gamma   90.00
#
_symmetry.space_group_name_H-M   'P 1'
#
loop_
_entity.id
_entity.type
_entity.pdbx_description
1 polymer ?
#
loop_
_entity_poly.entity_id
_entity_poly.type
_entity_poly.pdbx_seq_one_letter_code
_entity_poly.pdbx_strand_id
1 'polypeptide(L)'
;LALNNEALDSLRQRQVSGQLSLGIPEDYAFLLTSVLSHFSQLFPAVQLQVICGSSVRLLQQVQAGELDLAVITRQTRSPGGEVIRREPLVWAVGAEKQPSLTDPIPLALYSPGADVFREVAEQALFSAGRQWRLAYSSQSMTGLMPVVVAGLAVVPVTRDICSHPSCGFWTNEAVCRPCSPSRWPCTGHRAARLNLHGRWRS
;
A
#
# COMPACT_ATOMS: atom_id res chain seq x y z
N LEU A 1 -9.06 14.14 -50.60
CA LEU A 1 -9.01 14.78 -49.27
C LEU A 1 -9.99 14.17 -48.25
N ALA A 2 -11.20 13.75 -48.69
CA ALA A 2 -12.18 13.11 -47.77
C ALA A 2 -11.72 11.75 -47.22
N LEU A 3 -11.18 10.87 -48.08
CA LEU A 3 -10.63 9.56 -47.70
C LEU A 3 -9.49 9.60 -46.68
N ASN A 4 -8.71 10.69 -46.68
CA ASN A 4 -7.60 10.84 -45.75
C ASN A 4 -8.10 11.28 -44.35
N ASN A 5 -9.20 12.03 -44.28
CA ASN A 5 -9.82 12.41 -43.03
C ASN A 5 -10.58 11.24 -42.40
N GLU A 6 -11.29 10.43 -43.19
CA GLU A 6 -11.95 9.21 -42.70
C GLU A 6 -10.94 8.17 -42.17
N ALA A 7 -9.77 8.01 -42.84
CA ALA A 7 -8.70 7.15 -42.37
C ALA A 7 -8.04 7.68 -41.08
N LEU A 8 -7.86 9.00 -40.97
CA LEU A 8 -7.37 9.64 -39.75
C LEU A 8 -8.37 9.59 -38.62
N ASP A 9 -9.66 9.73 -38.90
CA ASP A 9 -10.72 9.60 -37.91
C ASP A 9 -10.93 8.15 -37.48
N SER A 10 -10.78 7.17 -38.39
CA SER A 10 -10.78 5.75 -38.04
C SER A 10 -9.54 5.32 -37.24
N LEU A 11 -8.38 5.96 -37.45
CA LEU A 11 -7.19 5.76 -36.61
C LEU A 11 -7.32 6.45 -35.25
N ARG A 12 -8.00 7.61 -35.18
CA ARG A 12 -8.36 8.26 -33.92
C ARG A 12 -9.47 7.52 -33.16
N GLN A 13 -10.34 6.79 -33.88
CA GLN A 13 -11.46 6.02 -33.33
C GLN A 13 -11.12 4.58 -32.91
N ARG A 14 -9.87 4.15 -32.97
CA ARG A 14 -9.44 2.99 -32.19
C ARG A 14 -9.40 3.40 -30.72
N GLN A 15 -10.57 3.73 -30.18
CA GLN A 15 -10.72 3.87 -28.74
C GLN A 15 -10.39 2.52 -28.12
N VAL A 16 -9.32 2.48 -27.37
CA VAL A 16 -9.03 1.34 -26.51
C VAL A 16 -10.24 1.12 -25.64
N SER A 17 -10.88 -0.04 -25.77
CA SER A 17 -12.08 -0.40 -25.02
C SER A 17 -11.93 -1.79 -24.45
N GLY A 18 -12.68 -2.09 -23.42
CA GLY A 18 -12.66 -3.40 -22.75
C GLY A 18 -12.72 -3.26 -21.25
N GLN A 19 -12.29 -4.31 -20.57
CA GLN A 19 -12.22 -4.35 -19.11
C GLN A 19 -10.78 -4.48 -18.66
N LEU A 20 -10.44 -3.77 -17.58
CA LEU A 20 -9.13 -3.85 -16.92
C LEU A 20 -9.36 -4.05 -15.43
N SER A 21 -8.74 -5.07 -14.85
CA SER A 21 -8.78 -5.37 -13.43
C SER A 21 -7.46 -4.98 -12.77
N LEU A 22 -7.53 -4.08 -11.78
CA LEU A 22 -6.40 -3.55 -11.04
C LEU A 22 -6.50 -3.94 -9.56
N GLY A 23 -5.54 -4.70 -9.07
CA GLY A 23 -5.37 -5.00 -7.66
C GLY A 23 -4.51 -3.96 -6.94
N ILE A 24 -4.92 -3.54 -5.73
CA ILE A 24 -4.14 -2.64 -4.88
C ILE A 24 -4.45 -2.90 -3.40
N PRO A 25 -3.46 -2.82 -2.47
CA PRO A 25 -3.73 -2.83 -1.05
C PRO A 25 -4.57 -1.61 -0.62
N GLU A 26 -5.44 -1.81 0.37
CA GLU A 26 -6.35 -0.76 0.86
C GLU A 26 -5.62 0.51 1.26
N ASP A 27 -4.49 0.35 1.93
CA ASP A 27 -3.63 1.42 2.44
C ASP A 27 -2.96 2.25 1.33
N TYR A 28 -2.95 1.76 0.09
CA TYR A 28 -2.45 2.50 -1.08
C TYR A 28 -3.55 2.97 -2.03
N ALA A 29 -4.81 2.63 -1.79
CA ALA A 29 -5.91 2.96 -2.70
C ALA A 29 -6.04 4.47 -2.95
N PHE A 30 -5.66 5.32 -1.99
CA PHE A 30 -5.67 6.77 -2.15
C PHE A 30 -4.69 7.26 -3.25
N LEU A 31 -3.61 6.52 -3.52
CA LEU A 31 -2.65 6.86 -4.58
C LEU A 31 -3.30 6.79 -5.98
N LEU A 32 -4.41 6.07 -6.11
CA LEU A 32 -5.11 5.93 -7.38
C LEU A 32 -5.88 7.19 -7.78
N THR A 33 -6.18 8.12 -6.87
CA THR A 33 -7.09 9.24 -7.15
C THR A 33 -6.69 10.03 -8.41
N SER A 34 -5.43 10.46 -8.50
CA SER A 34 -4.92 11.19 -9.66
C SER A 34 -4.78 10.30 -10.90
N VAL A 35 -4.36 9.06 -10.70
CA VAL A 35 -4.17 8.08 -11.76
C VAL A 35 -5.52 7.73 -12.41
N LEU A 36 -6.55 7.48 -11.60
CA LEU A 36 -7.90 7.17 -12.07
C LEU A 36 -8.52 8.33 -12.84
N SER A 37 -8.35 9.55 -12.34
CA SER A 37 -8.83 10.76 -13.03
C SER A 37 -8.19 10.91 -14.41
N HIS A 38 -6.89 10.72 -14.52
CA HIS A 38 -6.17 10.81 -15.79
C HIS A 38 -6.50 9.64 -16.72
N PHE A 39 -6.56 8.42 -16.19
CA PHE A 39 -6.91 7.22 -16.94
C PHE A 39 -8.29 7.31 -17.58
N SER A 40 -9.32 7.77 -16.83
CA SER A 40 -10.68 7.90 -17.34
C SER A 40 -10.81 8.92 -18.47
N GLN A 41 -9.95 9.95 -18.48
CA GLN A 41 -9.89 10.93 -19.57
C GLN A 41 -9.23 10.37 -20.83
N LEU A 42 -8.19 9.56 -20.68
CA LEU A 42 -7.45 8.97 -21.80
C LEU A 42 -8.18 7.76 -22.39
N PHE A 43 -8.85 6.98 -21.57
CA PHE A 43 -9.46 5.70 -21.95
C PHE A 43 -10.93 5.62 -21.50
N PRO A 44 -11.82 6.52 -21.99
CA PRO A 44 -13.21 6.61 -21.52
C PRO A 44 -14.05 5.36 -21.83
N ALA A 45 -13.62 4.53 -22.79
CA ALA A 45 -14.31 3.29 -23.15
C ALA A 45 -13.76 2.05 -22.44
N VAL A 46 -12.81 2.20 -21.52
CA VAL A 46 -12.29 1.11 -20.70
C VAL A 46 -13.03 1.08 -19.35
N GLN A 47 -13.63 -0.06 -19.05
CA GLN A 47 -14.21 -0.32 -17.73
C GLN A 47 -13.08 -0.77 -16.79
N LEU A 48 -12.78 0.05 -15.78
CA LEU A 48 -11.78 -0.29 -14.77
C LEU A 48 -12.46 -0.89 -13.54
N GLN A 49 -12.01 -2.09 -13.15
CA GLN A 49 -12.36 -2.74 -11.89
C GLN A 49 -11.18 -2.63 -10.92
N VAL A 50 -11.39 -2.01 -9.77
CA VAL A 50 -10.39 -1.92 -8.71
C VAL A 50 -10.70 -2.93 -7.62
N ILE A 51 -9.73 -3.78 -7.27
CA ILE A 51 -9.86 -4.84 -6.27
C ILE A 51 -8.87 -4.56 -5.14
N CYS A 52 -9.39 -4.40 -3.93
CA CYS A 52 -8.56 -4.22 -2.73
C CYS A 52 -8.28 -5.57 -2.06
N GLY A 53 -7.05 -5.73 -1.57
CA GLY A 53 -6.66 -6.96 -0.88
C GLY A 53 -5.22 -6.91 -0.36
N SER A 54 -4.78 -7.97 0.32
CA SER A 54 -3.39 -8.07 0.75
C SER A 54 -2.45 -8.24 -0.44
N SER A 55 -1.23 -7.70 -0.34
CA SER A 55 -0.21 -7.81 -1.40
C SER A 55 0.06 -9.25 -1.83
N VAL A 56 0.03 -10.18 -0.89
CA VAL A 56 0.24 -11.62 -1.15
C VAL A 56 -0.90 -12.18 -2.02
N ARG A 57 -2.15 -11.90 -1.64
CA ARG A 57 -3.32 -12.38 -2.38
C ARG A 57 -3.40 -11.77 -3.78
N LEU A 58 -3.17 -10.46 -3.89
CA LEU A 58 -3.18 -9.76 -5.19
C LEU A 58 -2.11 -10.32 -6.14
N LEU A 59 -0.91 -10.63 -5.61
CA LEU A 59 0.14 -11.27 -6.40
C LEU A 59 -0.30 -12.65 -6.91
N GLN A 60 -0.92 -13.47 -6.07
CA GLN A 60 -1.44 -14.78 -6.46
C GLN A 60 -2.50 -14.65 -7.56
N GLN A 61 -3.41 -13.69 -7.44
CA GLN A 61 -4.45 -13.45 -8.45
C GLN A 61 -3.88 -13.02 -9.80
N VAL A 62 -2.85 -12.15 -9.82
CA VAL A 62 -2.14 -11.80 -11.07
C VAL A 62 -1.44 -13.02 -11.67
N GLN A 63 -0.78 -13.84 -10.85
CA GLN A 63 -0.11 -15.06 -11.31
C GLN A 63 -1.09 -16.10 -11.85
N ALA A 64 -2.29 -16.19 -11.27
CA ALA A 64 -3.38 -17.05 -11.75
C ALA A 64 -4.09 -16.48 -13.00
N GLY A 65 -3.83 -15.23 -13.38
CA GLY A 65 -4.52 -14.55 -14.49
C GLY A 65 -5.93 -14.07 -14.15
N GLU A 66 -6.26 -14.01 -12.87
CA GLU A 66 -7.53 -13.48 -12.35
C GLU A 66 -7.54 -11.93 -12.31
N LEU A 67 -6.36 -11.33 -12.24
CA LEU A 67 -6.14 -9.88 -12.35
C LEU A 67 -5.18 -9.58 -13.48
N ASP A 68 -5.45 -8.49 -14.20
CA ASP A 68 -4.57 -8.02 -15.27
C ASP A 68 -3.32 -7.33 -14.72
N LEU A 69 -3.47 -6.57 -13.64
CA LEU A 69 -2.42 -5.76 -13.05
C LEU A 69 -2.60 -5.67 -11.54
N ALA A 70 -1.50 -5.59 -10.80
CA ALA A 70 -1.54 -5.23 -9.38
C ALA A 70 -0.38 -4.32 -9.01
N VAL A 71 -0.68 -3.32 -8.18
CA VAL A 71 0.30 -2.54 -7.43
C VAL A 71 0.37 -3.12 -6.03
N ILE A 72 1.53 -3.62 -5.63
CA ILE A 72 1.69 -4.33 -4.36
C ILE A 72 2.98 -3.91 -3.63
N THR A 73 3.01 -4.11 -2.33
CA THR A 73 4.27 -4.11 -1.59
C THR A 73 5.10 -5.31 -2.01
N ARG A 74 6.35 -5.09 -2.42
CA ARG A 74 7.22 -6.18 -2.88
C ARG A 74 7.47 -7.18 -1.77
N GLN A 75 7.12 -8.43 -2.02
CA GLN A 75 7.38 -9.54 -1.11
C GLN A 75 8.83 -10.02 -1.24
N THR A 76 9.38 -10.60 -0.18
CA THR A 76 10.78 -11.05 -0.12
C THR A 76 11.12 -12.08 -1.22
N ARG A 77 10.15 -12.90 -1.62
CA ARG A 77 10.31 -13.97 -2.62
C ARG A 77 9.50 -13.73 -3.89
N SER A 78 9.18 -12.49 -4.20
CA SER A 78 8.38 -12.13 -5.37
C SER A 78 9.29 -11.81 -6.54
N PRO A 79 9.51 -12.72 -7.50
CA PRO A 79 10.26 -12.44 -8.70
C PRO A 79 9.41 -11.60 -9.67
N GLY A 80 10.06 -10.73 -10.43
CA GLY A 80 9.41 -9.94 -11.47
C GLY A 80 8.78 -8.64 -10.98
N GLY A 81 8.00 -8.01 -11.88
CA GLY A 81 7.40 -6.71 -11.66
C GLY A 81 8.38 -5.54 -11.68
N GLU A 82 7.86 -4.35 -11.86
CA GLU A 82 8.62 -3.10 -11.86
C GLU A 82 8.49 -2.37 -10.53
N VAL A 83 9.59 -1.85 -10.00
CA VAL A 83 9.57 -1.03 -8.79
C VAL A 83 9.21 0.40 -9.17
N ILE A 84 7.98 0.80 -8.87
CA ILE A 84 7.50 2.16 -9.16
C ILE A 84 7.89 3.17 -8.07
N ARG A 85 8.02 2.72 -6.81
CA ARG A 85 8.34 3.58 -5.68
C ARG A 85 9.02 2.82 -4.54
N ARG A 86 9.79 3.54 -3.72
CA ARG A 86 10.38 3.04 -2.48
C ARG A 86 9.96 3.95 -1.33
N GLU A 87 9.35 3.35 -0.32
CA GLU A 87 8.81 4.05 0.84
C GLU A 87 9.51 3.58 2.12
N PRO A 88 9.93 4.48 3.01
CA PRO A 88 10.43 4.09 4.31
C PRO A 88 9.29 3.58 5.20
N LEU A 89 9.52 2.47 5.88
CA LEU A 89 8.64 2.00 6.93
C LEU A 89 8.97 2.76 8.22
N VAL A 90 7.96 3.26 8.89
CA VAL A 90 8.08 4.03 10.14
C VAL A 90 7.14 3.47 11.20
N TRP A 91 7.46 3.74 12.47
CA TRP A 91 6.58 3.42 13.58
C TRP A 91 5.58 4.56 13.80
N ALA A 92 4.31 4.24 13.85
CA ALA A 92 3.24 5.19 14.14
C ALA A 92 2.58 4.88 15.48
N VAL A 93 2.20 5.95 16.18
CA VAL A 93 1.47 5.94 17.46
C VAL A 93 0.36 6.97 17.40
N GLY A 94 -0.65 6.84 18.25
CA GLY A 94 -1.69 7.86 18.39
C GLY A 94 -1.09 9.21 18.80
N ALA A 95 -1.64 10.29 18.24
CA ALA A 95 -1.13 11.63 18.51
C ALA A 95 -1.49 12.15 19.88
N GLU A 96 -2.72 11.89 20.32
CA GLU A 96 -3.22 12.33 21.63
C GLU A 96 -2.88 11.34 22.74
N LYS A 97 -2.95 10.04 22.41
CA LYS A 97 -2.66 8.97 23.35
C LYS A 97 -1.58 8.07 22.79
N GLN A 98 -0.59 7.78 23.60
CA GLN A 98 0.52 6.91 23.22
C GLN A 98 0.57 5.69 24.14
N PRO A 99 0.88 4.51 23.61
CA PRO A 99 1.13 3.34 24.44
C PRO A 99 2.43 3.52 25.23
N SER A 100 2.59 2.70 26.27
CA SER A 100 3.91 2.61 26.92
C SER A 100 4.92 2.08 25.92
N LEU A 101 6.03 2.79 25.77
CA LEU A 101 7.16 2.42 24.92
C LEU A 101 8.27 1.69 25.69
N THR A 102 7.97 1.27 26.94
CA THR A 102 8.84 0.38 27.71
C THR A 102 8.64 -1.06 27.27
N ASP A 103 9.67 -1.88 27.37
CA ASP A 103 9.59 -3.29 27.03
C ASP A 103 8.71 -4.08 28.02
N PRO A 104 7.89 -5.02 27.55
CA PRO A 104 7.66 -5.36 26.14
C PRO A 104 6.68 -4.39 25.47
N ILE A 105 7.09 -3.88 24.29
CA ILE A 105 6.34 -2.90 23.52
C ILE A 105 5.07 -3.51 22.95
N PRO A 106 3.88 -2.90 23.13
CA PRO A 106 2.65 -3.39 22.52
C PRO A 106 2.61 -3.05 21.03
N LEU A 107 2.54 -4.06 20.17
CA LEU A 107 2.46 -3.90 18.71
C LEU A 107 1.09 -4.24 18.18
N ALA A 108 0.65 -3.46 17.20
CA ALA A 108 -0.44 -3.80 16.30
C ALA A 108 0.17 -4.19 14.95
N LEU A 109 0.02 -5.45 14.55
CA LEU A 109 0.69 -6.00 13.38
C LEU A 109 -0.31 -6.62 12.42
N TYR A 110 0.05 -6.66 11.14
CA TYR A 110 -0.65 -7.48 10.17
C TYR A 110 -0.66 -8.95 10.61
N SER A 111 -1.73 -9.65 10.30
CA SER A 111 -1.80 -11.10 10.50
C SER A 111 -0.68 -11.79 9.71
N PRO A 112 -0.17 -12.93 10.18
CA PRO A 112 0.89 -13.64 9.47
C PRO A 112 0.53 -13.90 8.01
N GLY A 113 1.43 -13.60 7.09
CA GLY A 113 1.23 -13.78 5.65
C GLY A 113 0.33 -12.74 4.96
N ALA A 114 -0.19 -11.75 5.67
CA ALA A 114 -0.98 -10.69 5.04
C ALA A 114 -0.11 -9.66 4.33
N ASP A 115 1.00 -9.25 4.95
CA ASP A 115 1.95 -8.31 4.36
C ASP A 115 3.37 -8.51 4.94
N VAL A 116 4.37 -7.97 4.23
CA VAL A 116 5.79 -8.00 4.60
C VAL A 116 6.12 -7.07 5.78
N PHE A 117 5.27 -6.10 6.12
CA PHE A 117 5.52 -5.12 7.17
C PHE A 117 5.74 -5.75 8.54
N ARG A 118 5.00 -6.83 8.82
CA ARG A 118 5.19 -7.59 10.06
C ARG A 118 6.61 -8.14 10.18
N GLU A 119 7.09 -8.84 9.16
CA GLU A 119 8.42 -9.46 9.16
C GLU A 119 9.52 -8.40 9.30
N VAL A 120 9.38 -7.27 8.58
CA VAL A 120 10.33 -6.16 8.64
C VAL A 120 10.35 -5.52 10.02
N ALA A 121 9.19 -5.33 10.64
CA ALA A 121 9.05 -4.77 11.98
C ALA A 121 9.67 -5.68 13.05
N GLU A 122 9.36 -6.97 13.02
CA GLU A 122 9.91 -7.97 13.94
C GLU A 122 11.44 -8.04 13.83
N GLN A 123 11.97 -8.06 12.60
CA GLN A 123 13.42 -8.06 12.36
C GLN A 123 14.10 -6.79 12.87
N ALA A 124 13.46 -5.63 12.71
CA ALA A 124 14.01 -4.37 13.19
C ALA A 124 14.11 -4.33 14.72
N LEU A 125 13.06 -4.78 15.43
CA LEU A 125 13.05 -4.84 16.90
C LEU A 125 14.04 -5.87 17.41
N PHE A 126 14.14 -7.03 16.78
CA PHE A 126 15.14 -8.04 17.10
C PHE A 126 16.56 -7.47 16.98
N SER A 127 16.86 -6.78 15.87
CA SER A 127 18.17 -6.17 15.65
C SER A 127 18.50 -5.05 16.64
N ALA A 128 17.48 -4.42 17.20
CA ALA A 128 17.62 -3.37 18.21
C ALA A 128 17.64 -3.90 19.64
N GLY A 129 17.53 -5.22 19.84
CA GLY A 129 17.47 -5.84 21.15
C GLY A 129 16.24 -5.47 21.97
N ARG A 130 15.14 -5.05 21.30
CA ARG A 130 13.93 -4.61 21.96
C ARG A 130 12.92 -5.76 22.10
N GLN A 131 12.32 -5.86 23.28
CA GLN A 131 11.24 -6.82 23.53
C GLN A 131 9.90 -6.21 23.14
N TRP A 132 9.02 -7.04 22.57
CA TRP A 132 7.69 -6.65 22.17
C TRP A 132 6.67 -7.74 22.44
N ARG A 133 5.42 -7.36 22.47
CA ARG A 133 4.28 -8.29 22.53
C ARG A 133 3.26 -7.95 21.46
N LEU A 134 2.64 -8.95 20.90
CA LEU A 134 1.50 -8.75 20.03
C LEU A 134 0.30 -8.30 20.88
N ALA A 135 -0.13 -7.05 20.68
CA ALA A 135 -1.31 -6.52 21.32
C ALA A 135 -2.55 -6.72 20.44
N TYR A 136 -2.39 -6.50 19.12
CA TYR A 136 -3.45 -6.65 18.15
C TYR A 136 -2.92 -7.17 16.82
N SER A 137 -3.80 -7.88 16.08
CA SER A 137 -3.53 -8.26 14.70
C SER A 137 -4.76 -8.07 13.83
N SER A 138 -4.54 -7.70 12.57
CA SER A 138 -5.59 -7.55 11.56
C SER A 138 -5.03 -7.92 10.18
N GLN A 139 -5.91 -8.26 9.25
CA GLN A 139 -5.54 -8.47 7.85
C GLN A 139 -5.44 -7.15 7.07
N SER A 140 -5.95 -6.05 7.63
CA SER A 140 -5.94 -4.73 7.00
C SER A 140 -5.50 -3.64 7.96
N MET A 141 -4.96 -2.56 7.41
CA MET A 141 -4.59 -1.36 8.18
C MET A 141 -5.82 -0.71 8.81
N THR A 142 -6.96 -0.75 8.14
CA THR A 142 -8.24 -0.23 8.67
C THR A 142 -8.61 -0.89 10.00
N GLY A 143 -8.29 -2.16 10.18
CA GLY A 143 -8.51 -2.87 11.45
C GLY A 143 -7.47 -2.57 12.54
N LEU A 144 -6.26 -2.15 12.17
CA LEU A 144 -5.19 -1.81 13.11
C LEU A 144 -5.31 -0.40 13.67
N MET A 145 -5.80 0.55 12.87
CA MET A 145 -5.75 1.96 13.23
C MET A 145 -6.58 2.37 14.46
N PRO A 146 -7.79 1.86 14.70
CA PRO A 146 -8.53 2.20 15.91
C PRO A 146 -7.73 1.94 17.19
N VAL A 147 -6.91 0.90 17.18
CA VAL A 147 -6.04 0.52 18.30
C VAL A 147 -4.91 1.53 18.49
N VAL A 148 -4.33 2.01 17.40
CA VAL A 148 -3.28 3.02 17.39
C VAL A 148 -3.83 4.37 17.86
N VAL A 149 -4.97 4.79 17.32
CA VAL A 149 -5.66 6.03 17.72
C VAL A 149 -6.02 6.03 19.20
N ALA A 150 -6.46 4.89 19.71
CA ALA A 150 -6.77 4.73 21.13
C ALA A 150 -5.50 4.73 22.03
N GLY A 151 -4.30 4.76 21.46
CA GLY A 151 -3.03 4.75 22.19
C GLY A 151 -2.70 3.42 22.84
N LEU A 152 -3.18 2.31 22.28
CA LEU A 152 -3.03 0.98 22.86
C LEU A 152 -1.84 0.20 22.31
N ALA A 153 -1.39 0.56 21.10
CA ALA A 153 -0.28 -0.13 20.44
C ALA A 153 0.45 0.76 19.43
N VAL A 154 1.63 0.31 19.01
CA VAL A 154 2.46 0.87 17.95
C VAL A 154 2.26 0.05 16.69
N VAL A 155 2.19 0.69 15.51
CA VAL A 155 2.03 0.02 14.22
C VAL A 155 3.17 0.40 13.27
N PRO A 156 3.72 -0.56 12.49
CA PRO A 156 4.62 -0.24 11.39
C PRO A 156 3.80 0.16 10.15
N VAL A 157 4.08 1.33 9.57
CA VAL A 157 3.38 1.87 8.39
C VAL A 157 4.38 2.54 7.45
N THR A 158 4.02 2.72 6.18
CA THR A 158 4.81 3.59 5.31
C THR A 158 4.58 5.05 5.68
N ARG A 159 5.61 5.86 5.48
CA ARG A 159 5.55 7.29 5.83
C ARG A 159 4.42 8.01 5.14
N ASP A 160 4.15 7.69 3.88
CA ASP A 160 3.13 8.36 3.08
C ASP A 160 1.72 8.08 3.59
N ILE A 161 1.46 6.87 4.11
CA ILE A 161 0.19 6.56 4.77
C ILE A 161 -0.04 7.50 5.96
N CYS A 162 1.02 7.82 6.74
CA CYS A 162 0.92 8.76 7.85
C CYS A 162 0.70 10.21 7.43
N SER A 163 1.10 10.59 6.22
CA SER A 163 1.23 12.00 5.81
C SER A 163 0.21 12.46 4.79
N HIS A 164 -0.66 11.57 4.26
CA HIS A 164 -1.50 11.91 3.11
C HIS A 164 -2.80 12.62 3.51
N PRO A 165 -3.03 13.87 3.03
CA PRO A 165 -4.20 14.68 3.41
C PRO A 165 -5.55 14.08 3.00
N SER A 166 -5.60 13.28 1.93
CA SER A 166 -6.83 12.66 1.41
C SER A 166 -7.26 11.40 2.16
N CYS A 167 -6.42 10.88 3.05
CA CYS A 167 -6.81 9.82 3.97
C CYS A 167 -7.69 10.42 5.06
N GLY A 168 -8.91 10.79 4.75
CA GLY A 168 -9.86 11.43 5.68
C GLY A 168 -10.12 10.67 6.99
N PHE A 169 -9.61 9.45 7.11
CA PHE A 169 -9.52 8.69 8.35
C PHE A 169 -8.17 8.84 9.06
N TRP A 170 -7.12 9.38 8.37
CA TRP A 170 -5.73 9.23 8.77
C TRP A 170 -4.98 10.56 8.92
N THR A 171 -5.54 11.65 8.41
CA THR A 171 -4.83 12.92 8.22
C THR A 171 -5.18 14.03 9.16
N ASN A 172 -5.76 13.73 10.27
CA ASN A 172 -5.55 14.67 11.32
C ASN A 172 -4.08 14.53 11.73
N GLU A 173 -3.27 15.59 11.64
CA GLU A 173 -1.93 15.65 12.25
C GLU A 173 -1.96 15.17 13.70
N ALA A 174 -3.15 15.13 14.26
CA ALA A 174 -3.51 14.58 15.55
C ALA A 174 -3.47 13.06 15.64
N VAL A 175 -3.39 12.27 14.58
CA VAL A 175 -3.60 10.82 14.67
C VAL A 175 -2.32 10.00 14.59
N CYS A 176 -1.35 10.41 13.79
CA CYS A 176 -0.09 9.69 13.67
C CYS A 176 1.11 10.64 13.76
N ARG A 177 1.91 10.50 14.78
CA ARG A 177 3.27 11.06 14.79
C ARG A 177 4.24 9.94 14.46
N PRO A 178 5.12 10.12 13.48
CA PRO A 178 6.24 9.19 13.30
C PRO A 178 7.04 9.21 14.61
N CYS A 179 7.36 8.05 15.14
CA CYS A 179 8.21 7.94 16.31
C CYS A 179 9.56 8.60 16.00
N SER A 180 10.01 9.49 16.86
CA SER A 180 11.29 10.18 16.66
C SER A 180 12.43 9.19 16.48
N PRO A 181 13.31 9.38 15.48
CA PRO A 181 14.48 8.53 15.24
C PRO A 181 15.40 8.38 16.47
N SER A 182 15.38 9.36 17.38
CA SER A 182 16.20 9.33 18.59
C SER A 182 15.72 8.36 19.66
N ARG A 183 14.48 7.87 19.59
CA ARG A 183 13.90 6.91 20.54
C ARG A 183 13.75 5.50 19.99
N TRP A 184 13.78 5.34 18.67
CA TRP A 184 13.57 4.08 17.99
C TRP A 184 14.52 3.99 16.80
N PRO A 185 15.27 2.90 16.65
CA PRO A 185 15.95 2.68 15.40
C PRO A 185 14.89 2.64 14.31
N CYS A 186 14.92 3.65 13.43
CA CYS A 186 14.14 3.58 12.20
C CYS A 186 14.46 2.24 11.57
N THR A 187 13.44 1.48 11.25
CA THR A 187 13.59 0.22 10.52
C THR A 187 14.54 0.49 9.36
N GLY A 188 15.76 -0.08 9.46
CA GLY A 188 16.83 0.27 8.53
C GLY A 188 16.37 0.11 7.09
N HIS A 189 16.68 1.06 6.28
CA HIS A 189 16.63 1.27 4.82
C HIS A 189 16.01 0.20 3.88
N ARG A 190 15.25 -0.76 4.37
CA ARG A 190 14.41 -1.59 3.51
C ARG A 190 13.11 -0.85 3.24
N ALA A 191 13.21 0.07 2.29
CA ALA A 191 12.03 0.72 1.73
C ALA A 191 11.02 -0.32 1.28
N ALA A 192 9.77 -0.17 1.68
CA ALA A 192 8.67 -0.90 1.05
C ALA A 192 8.76 -0.60 -0.46
N ARG A 193 8.83 -1.64 -1.27
CA ARG A 193 8.91 -1.48 -2.72
C ARG A 193 7.53 -1.75 -3.28
N LEU A 194 6.91 -0.72 -3.81
CA LEU A 194 5.71 -0.89 -4.63
C LEU A 194 6.13 -1.45 -5.98
N ASN A 195 5.53 -2.56 -6.37
CA ASN A 195 5.80 -3.21 -7.64
C ASN A 195 4.54 -3.27 -8.49
N LEU A 196 4.71 -3.03 -9.78
CA LEU A 196 3.73 -3.35 -10.81
C LEU A 196 3.96 -4.80 -11.28
N HIS A 197 2.96 -5.65 -11.12
CA HIS A 197 2.90 -6.96 -11.76
C HIS A 197 1.74 -6.96 -12.73
N GLY A 198 1.98 -7.31 -13.98
CA GLY A 198 0.94 -7.43 -14.98
C GLY A 198 1.44 -8.07 -16.27
N ARG A 199 0.51 -8.68 -16.98
CA ARG A 199 0.69 -9.06 -18.38
C ARG A 199 -0.20 -8.17 -19.21
N TRP A 200 0.39 -7.40 -20.11
CA TRP A 200 -0.36 -6.81 -21.20
C TRP A 200 -0.74 -7.93 -22.16
N ARG A 201 -2.02 -8.18 -22.34
CA ARG A 201 -2.52 -8.96 -23.48
C ARG A 201 -2.78 -7.98 -24.61
N SER A 202 -2.02 -8.13 -25.68
CA SER A 202 -2.25 -7.45 -26.97
C SER A 202 -3.47 -8.04 -27.66
#